data_d65f81abd8b3508e2caadd5f06029781
#
_entry.id   d65f81abd8b3508e2caadd5f06029781
#
_cell.length_a   1.000
_cell.length_b   1.000
_cell.length_c   1.000
_cell.angle_alpha   90.00
_cell.angle_beta   90.00
_cell.angle_gamma   90.00
#
_symmetry.space_group_name_H-M   'P 1'
#
loop_
_entity.id
_entity.type
_entity.pdbx_description
1 polymer ?
#
loop_
_entity_poly.entity_id
_entity_poly.type
_entity_poly.pdbx_seq_one_letter_code
_entity_poly.pdbx_strand_id
1 'polypeptide(L)'
;METPTLKRVRRLDSIQLDKTYFTEEGYLVDHPIVTSVGIFEYTNPDGSTRRELRLPEDVFAPESLASYKGKPIIITHDAGYVSKDNVEDETIGTILSAGYQDSDNVRAEIIIHNTDAMKQSGLRELSLGYNLRLEETPGVWEGQPYDAIQRDIVINHLALVGQARAGEQARLNIDARESTNTLKGGKAMSDKKDRKDGMMNPDEMNAAVEAFKQRRAERMKAGDEGAPDETTAADTTVAQAVSYTHLTLPTNSL
;
A
#
# COMPACT_ATOMS: atom_id res chain seq x y z
N MET A 1 57.15 18.25 -3.16
CA MET A 1 55.68 18.10 -3.10
C MET A 1 55.41 16.64 -2.78
N GLU A 2 54.95 16.36 -1.57
CA GLU A 2 54.58 14.99 -1.20
C GLU A 2 53.21 14.67 -1.82
N THR A 3 53.14 13.54 -2.51
CA THR A 3 51.87 13.00 -3.09
C THR A 3 50.98 12.49 -1.95
N PRO A 4 49.71 12.90 -1.85
CA PRO A 4 48.83 12.44 -0.79
C PRO A 4 48.60 10.93 -0.91
N THR A 5 48.85 10.19 0.16
CA THR A 5 48.63 8.74 0.23
C THR A 5 47.13 8.48 0.45
N LEU A 6 46.44 7.96 -0.56
CA LEU A 6 45.04 7.53 -0.46
C LEU A 6 44.96 6.22 0.32
N LYS A 7 44.38 6.27 1.51
CA LYS A 7 44.13 5.09 2.36
C LYS A 7 42.70 4.60 2.12
N ARG A 8 42.57 3.35 1.66
CA ARG A 8 41.23 2.71 1.54
C ARG A 8 40.71 2.35 2.94
N VAL A 9 39.65 3.00 3.37
CA VAL A 9 38.99 2.74 4.65
C VAL A 9 37.59 2.17 4.37
N ARG A 10 37.28 0.99 4.93
CA ARG A 10 35.95 0.44 4.94
C ARG A 10 35.17 1.02 6.11
N ARG A 11 34.13 1.77 5.85
CA ARG A 11 33.18 2.21 6.87
C ARG A 11 31.88 1.40 6.68
N LEU A 12 31.36 0.87 7.76
CA LEU A 12 30.03 0.27 7.83
C LEU A 12 29.14 1.31 8.50
N ASP A 13 28.48 2.11 7.69
CA ASP A 13 27.41 2.95 8.18
C ASP A 13 26.17 2.05 8.27
N SER A 14 25.74 1.72 9.48
CA SER A 14 24.46 1.06 9.69
C SER A 14 23.36 2.11 9.44
N ILE A 15 22.84 2.13 8.24
CA ILE A 15 21.58 2.81 7.96
C ILE A 15 20.52 1.91 8.59
N GLN A 16 19.77 2.41 9.58
CA GLN A 16 18.56 1.76 10.05
C GLN A 16 17.53 1.90 8.92
N LEU A 17 17.48 0.87 8.06
CA LEU A 17 16.58 0.82 6.89
C LEU A 17 15.09 0.70 7.26
N ASP A 18 14.78 0.44 8.54
CA ASP A 18 13.43 0.11 9.01
C ASP A 18 12.81 1.20 9.89
N LYS A 19 13.24 2.45 9.75
CA LYS A 19 12.70 3.53 10.59
C LYS A 19 11.48 4.16 9.95
N THR A 20 10.37 4.17 10.69
CA THR A 20 9.17 4.94 10.35
C THR A 20 9.42 6.43 10.63
N TYR A 21 9.15 7.29 9.66
CA TYR A 21 9.32 8.74 9.80
C TYR A 21 8.41 9.53 8.85
N PHE A 22 8.23 10.82 9.16
CA PHE A 22 7.64 11.77 8.23
C PHE A 22 8.74 12.56 7.53
N THR A 23 8.62 12.72 6.20
CA THR A 23 9.51 13.56 5.41
C THR A 23 9.26 15.05 5.70
N GLU A 24 10.12 15.94 5.19
CA GLU A 24 9.93 17.40 5.32
C GLU A 24 8.64 17.87 4.65
N GLU A 25 8.20 17.18 3.58
CA GLU A 25 6.93 17.43 2.88
C GLU A 25 5.71 16.87 3.63
N GLY A 26 5.92 16.15 4.73
CA GLY A 26 4.86 15.54 5.53
C GLY A 26 4.38 14.17 5.05
N TYR A 27 5.12 13.49 4.17
CA TYR A 27 4.83 12.12 3.74
C TYR A 27 5.28 11.12 4.81
N LEU A 28 4.51 10.07 5.00
CA LEU A 28 4.90 8.96 5.88
C LEU A 28 5.68 7.90 5.10
N VAL A 29 6.90 7.61 5.52
CA VAL A 29 7.68 6.44 5.07
C VAL A 29 7.68 5.40 6.18
N ASP A 30 7.37 4.15 5.83
CA ASP A 30 7.25 3.05 6.78
C ASP A 30 7.68 1.71 6.14
N HIS A 31 7.96 0.71 6.99
CA HIS A 31 8.38 -0.66 6.60
C HIS A 31 7.51 -1.69 7.34
N PRO A 32 6.19 -1.66 7.16
CA PRO A 32 5.28 -2.51 7.91
C PRO A 32 5.34 -3.98 7.46
N ILE A 33 4.83 -4.85 8.32
CA ILE A 33 4.34 -6.16 7.89
C ILE A 33 3.08 -5.91 7.05
N VAL A 34 3.02 -6.50 5.86
CA VAL A 34 1.89 -6.32 4.92
C VAL A 34 1.09 -7.60 4.73
N THR A 35 1.68 -8.76 5.01
CA THR A 35 1.01 -10.08 5.02
C THR A 35 1.90 -11.13 5.70
N SER A 36 1.38 -12.38 5.79
CA SER A 36 2.09 -13.54 6.32
C SER A 36 1.70 -14.81 5.57
N VAL A 37 2.44 -15.90 5.82
CA VAL A 37 2.02 -17.27 5.51
C VAL A 37 0.91 -17.71 6.46
N GLY A 38 0.20 -18.80 6.15
CA GLY A 38 -0.80 -19.39 7.04
C GLY A 38 -2.18 -19.54 6.42
N ILE A 39 -3.14 -19.92 7.25
CA ILE A 39 -4.54 -20.12 6.85
C ILE A 39 -5.33 -18.85 7.11
N PHE A 40 -6.06 -18.40 6.08
CA PHE A 40 -6.90 -17.20 6.14
C PHE A 40 -8.35 -17.58 5.84
N GLU A 41 -9.27 -17.01 6.63
CA GLU A 41 -10.69 -17.21 6.45
C GLU A 41 -11.29 -16.13 5.54
N TYR A 42 -12.07 -16.55 4.58
CA TYR A 42 -12.81 -15.70 3.65
C TYR A 42 -14.31 -15.99 3.77
N THR A 43 -15.10 -14.94 3.81
CA THR A 43 -16.56 -15.04 3.78
C THR A 43 -17.04 -14.89 2.34
N ASN A 44 -17.74 -15.88 1.84
CA ASN A 44 -18.36 -15.85 0.52
C ASN A 44 -19.63 -14.97 0.53
N PRO A 45 -20.13 -14.53 -0.65
CA PRO A 45 -21.35 -13.73 -0.74
C PRO A 45 -22.59 -14.41 -0.16
N ASP A 46 -22.62 -15.75 -0.09
CA ASP A 46 -23.70 -16.55 0.50
C ASP A 46 -23.60 -16.69 2.03
N GLY A 47 -22.59 -16.07 2.65
CA GLY A 47 -22.32 -16.13 4.09
C GLY A 47 -21.53 -17.36 4.54
N SER A 48 -21.20 -18.30 3.67
CA SER A 48 -20.32 -19.41 3.99
C SER A 48 -18.87 -18.93 4.18
N THR A 49 -18.10 -19.61 5.02
CA THR A 49 -16.68 -19.32 5.21
C THR A 49 -15.83 -20.36 4.50
N ARG A 50 -14.66 -19.92 4.02
CA ARG A 50 -13.66 -20.73 3.36
C ARG A 50 -12.28 -20.42 3.92
N ARG A 51 -11.53 -21.45 4.24
CA ARG A 51 -10.17 -21.34 4.76
C ARG A 51 -9.19 -21.61 3.62
N GLU A 52 -8.37 -20.63 3.31
CA GLU A 52 -7.41 -20.70 2.23
C GLU A 52 -6.00 -20.62 2.79
N LEU A 53 -5.16 -21.58 2.41
CA LEU A 53 -3.77 -21.69 2.83
C LEU A 53 -2.88 -20.89 1.88
N ARG A 54 -2.00 -20.07 2.45
CA ARG A 54 -0.86 -19.44 1.78
C ARG A 54 0.40 -20.15 2.23
N LEU A 55 0.97 -20.95 1.35
CA LEU A 55 2.22 -21.65 1.62
C LEU A 55 3.43 -20.71 1.49
N PRO A 56 4.53 -20.97 2.23
CA PRO A 56 5.77 -20.18 2.11
C PRO A 56 6.28 -20.09 0.67
N GLU A 57 6.24 -21.19 -0.10
CA GLU A 57 6.68 -21.21 -1.50
C GLU A 57 5.88 -20.29 -2.42
N ASP A 58 4.60 -20.01 -2.13
CA ASP A 58 3.77 -19.11 -2.91
C ASP A 58 3.91 -17.65 -2.45
N VAL A 59 3.93 -17.42 -1.13
CA VAL A 59 4.06 -16.08 -0.55
C VAL A 59 5.43 -15.48 -0.84
N PHE A 60 6.49 -16.27 -0.71
CA PHE A 60 7.87 -15.83 -0.91
C PHE A 60 8.42 -16.13 -2.31
N ALA A 61 7.56 -16.56 -3.26
CA ALA A 61 7.95 -16.70 -4.66
C ALA A 61 8.54 -15.38 -5.17
N PRO A 62 9.65 -15.40 -5.94
CA PRO A 62 10.28 -14.19 -6.46
C PRO A 62 9.31 -13.29 -7.23
N GLU A 63 8.40 -13.87 -8.02
CA GLU A 63 7.39 -13.19 -8.81
C GLU A 63 6.34 -12.52 -7.90
N SER A 64 5.91 -13.21 -6.83
CA SER A 64 5.01 -12.66 -5.82
C SER A 64 5.65 -11.45 -5.15
N LEU A 65 6.86 -11.60 -4.59
CA LEU A 65 7.58 -10.52 -3.93
C LEU A 65 7.87 -9.34 -4.86
N ALA A 66 8.25 -9.59 -6.12
CA ALA A 66 8.49 -8.53 -7.10
C ALA A 66 7.22 -7.74 -7.43
N SER A 67 6.04 -8.37 -7.32
CA SER A 67 4.76 -7.76 -7.68
C SER A 67 4.32 -6.62 -6.74
N TYR A 68 4.92 -6.47 -5.57
CA TYR A 68 4.61 -5.40 -4.60
C TYR A 68 5.00 -4.02 -5.11
N LYS A 69 6.18 -3.92 -5.73
CA LYS A 69 6.78 -2.64 -6.11
C LYS A 69 5.89 -1.85 -7.05
N GLY A 70 5.69 -0.57 -6.72
CA GLY A 70 4.91 0.37 -7.52
C GLY A 70 3.40 0.22 -7.37
N LYS A 71 2.90 -0.65 -6.47
CA LYS A 71 1.46 -0.80 -6.25
C LYS A 71 0.89 0.35 -5.41
N PRO A 72 -0.33 0.81 -5.73
CA PRO A 72 -0.97 1.89 -4.99
C PRO A 72 -1.36 1.46 -3.58
N ILE A 73 -1.37 2.45 -2.68
CA ILE A 73 -1.96 2.34 -1.34
C ILE A 73 -3.26 3.11 -1.36
N ILE A 74 -4.34 2.49 -0.88
CA ILE A 74 -5.69 3.04 -0.90
C ILE A 74 -6.32 3.01 0.50
N ILE A 75 -7.50 3.63 0.65
CA ILE A 75 -8.31 3.54 1.86
C ILE A 75 -9.45 2.57 1.60
N THR A 76 -9.52 1.49 2.37
CA THR A 76 -10.43 0.34 2.24
C THR A 76 -10.29 -0.42 0.91
N HIS A 77 -10.97 -1.56 0.80
CA HIS A 77 -11.04 -2.36 -0.44
C HIS A 77 -12.26 -2.02 -1.31
N ASP A 78 -12.97 -0.92 -1.02
CA ASP A 78 -14.24 -0.61 -1.69
C ASP A 78 -14.09 -0.35 -3.20
N ALA A 79 -12.91 0.10 -3.61
CA ALA A 79 -12.58 0.24 -5.04
C ALA A 79 -12.53 -1.10 -5.79
N GLY A 80 -12.48 -2.23 -5.07
CA GLY A 80 -12.25 -3.54 -5.65
C GLY A 80 -10.88 -3.63 -6.30
N TYR A 81 -10.83 -3.86 -7.62
CA TYR A 81 -9.59 -3.90 -8.39
C TYR A 81 -9.13 -2.47 -8.75
N VAL A 82 -7.90 -2.12 -8.38
CA VAL A 82 -7.31 -0.83 -8.74
C VAL A 82 -6.65 -0.94 -10.12
N SER A 83 -7.05 -0.07 -11.03
CA SER A 83 -6.57 0.00 -12.42
C SER A 83 -6.29 1.45 -12.83
N LYS A 84 -5.88 1.66 -14.08
CA LYS A 84 -5.70 3.00 -14.64
C LYS A 84 -6.97 3.87 -14.60
N ASP A 85 -8.15 3.24 -14.51
CA ASP A 85 -9.43 3.92 -14.61
C ASP A 85 -9.90 4.51 -13.26
N ASN A 86 -9.29 4.07 -12.13
CA ASN A 86 -9.65 4.53 -10.79
C ASN A 86 -8.45 4.86 -9.89
N VAL A 87 -7.21 4.61 -10.33
CA VAL A 87 -6.00 4.77 -9.50
C VAL A 87 -5.80 6.21 -9.04
N GLU A 88 -6.12 7.19 -9.85
CA GLU A 88 -5.96 8.62 -9.53
C GLU A 88 -6.82 9.01 -8.32
N ASP A 89 -8.06 8.53 -8.29
CA ASP A 89 -9.01 8.83 -7.21
C ASP A 89 -8.76 8.03 -5.94
N GLU A 90 -8.22 6.81 -6.07
CA GLU A 90 -8.08 5.88 -4.94
C GLU A 90 -6.77 6.05 -4.19
N THR A 91 -5.70 6.46 -4.86
CA THR A 91 -4.34 6.38 -4.33
C THR A 91 -4.06 7.44 -3.27
N ILE A 92 -3.58 7.00 -2.11
CA ILE A 92 -3.02 7.86 -1.05
C ILE A 92 -1.51 7.69 -0.89
N GLY A 93 -0.92 6.69 -1.53
CA GLY A 93 0.50 6.35 -1.40
C GLY A 93 0.91 5.22 -2.34
N THR A 94 2.14 4.73 -2.18
CA THR A 94 2.74 3.72 -3.07
C THR A 94 3.66 2.78 -2.30
N ILE A 95 3.69 1.51 -2.69
CA ILE A 95 4.70 0.55 -2.23
C ILE A 95 5.99 0.79 -3.01
N LEU A 96 7.07 1.15 -2.33
CA LEU A 96 8.34 1.56 -2.95
C LEU A 96 9.24 0.38 -3.29
N SER A 97 9.24 -0.67 -2.46
CA SER A 97 10.11 -1.84 -2.65
C SER A 97 9.37 -3.06 -3.18
N ALA A 98 10.11 -4.06 -3.64
CA ALA A 98 9.61 -5.43 -3.65
C ALA A 98 9.27 -5.87 -2.22
N GLY A 99 8.39 -6.85 -2.06
CA GLY A 99 8.23 -7.52 -0.79
C GLY A 99 9.51 -8.24 -0.38
N TYR A 100 9.78 -8.33 0.91
CA TYR A 100 10.89 -9.12 1.44
C TYR A 100 10.43 -9.95 2.63
N GLN A 101 11.01 -11.14 2.74
CA GLN A 101 10.68 -12.08 3.80
C GLN A 101 11.26 -11.61 5.14
N ASP A 102 10.44 -11.65 6.18
CA ASP A 102 10.83 -11.47 7.58
C ASP A 102 10.15 -12.58 8.41
N SER A 103 10.87 -13.67 8.63
CA SER A 103 10.32 -14.91 9.21
C SER A 103 9.14 -15.44 8.39
N ASP A 104 7.95 -15.54 8.96
CA ASP A 104 6.72 -15.96 8.29
C ASP A 104 5.93 -14.78 7.67
N ASN A 105 6.49 -13.57 7.76
CA ASN A 105 5.86 -12.36 7.27
C ASN A 105 6.51 -11.85 5.99
N VAL A 106 5.76 -11.02 5.27
CA VAL A 106 6.28 -10.14 4.22
C VAL A 106 6.24 -8.71 4.72
N ARG A 107 7.37 -8.01 4.56
CA ARG A 107 7.45 -6.56 4.72
C ARG A 107 7.67 -5.88 3.37
N ALA A 108 7.32 -4.61 3.31
CA ALA A 108 7.65 -3.75 2.17
C ALA A 108 7.86 -2.32 2.64
N GLU A 109 8.75 -1.60 1.97
CA GLU A 109 8.87 -0.15 2.15
C GLU A 109 7.69 0.53 1.45
N ILE A 110 7.04 1.44 2.14
CA ILE A 110 5.89 2.18 1.65
C ILE A 110 6.07 3.69 1.85
N ILE A 111 5.38 4.47 1.03
CA ILE A 111 5.21 5.90 1.25
C ILE A 111 3.73 6.26 1.15
N ILE A 112 3.23 7.02 2.13
CA ILE A 112 1.89 7.61 2.07
C ILE A 112 2.06 9.10 1.84
N HIS A 113 1.63 9.57 0.68
CA HIS A 113 1.70 10.98 0.28
C HIS A 113 0.55 11.79 0.88
N ASN A 114 -0.67 11.23 0.84
CA ASN A 114 -1.85 11.87 1.41
C ASN A 114 -2.04 11.46 2.88
N THR A 115 -1.16 11.98 3.74
CA THR A 115 -1.19 11.70 5.19
C THR A 115 -2.40 12.32 5.88
N ASP A 116 -3.02 13.34 5.29
CA ASP A 116 -4.26 13.91 5.82
C ASP A 116 -5.44 12.95 5.62
N ALA A 117 -5.56 12.32 4.45
CA ALA A 117 -6.56 11.28 4.20
C ALA A 117 -6.36 10.08 5.14
N MET A 118 -5.10 9.62 5.32
CA MET A 118 -4.76 8.57 6.28
C MET A 118 -5.21 8.92 7.70
N LYS A 119 -4.88 10.12 8.20
CA LYS A 119 -5.25 10.57 9.55
C LYS A 119 -6.77 10.71 9.72
N GLN A 120 -7.45 11.24 8.70
CA GLN A 120 -8.90 11.43 8.71
C GLN A 120 -9.67 10.10 8.69
N SER A 121 -9.13 9.06 8.04
CA SER A 121 -9.74 7.74 8.03
C SER A 121 -9.67 7.05 9.40
N GLY A 122 -8.69 7.39 10.23
CA GLY A 122 -8.41 6.72 11.51
C GLY A 122 -7.90 5.29 11.36
N LEU A 123 -7.75 4.78 10.12
CA LEU A 123 -7.34 3.42 9.83
C LEU A 123 -5.82 3.28 9.93
N ARG A 124 -5.36 2.13 10.42
CA ARG A 124 -3.93 1.84 10.59
C ARG A 124 -3.53 0.43 10.20
N GLU A 125 -4.47 -0.50 10.14
CA GLU A 125 -4.19 -1.86 9.74
C GLU A 125 -4.10 -1.97 8.23
N LEU A 126 -3.33 -2.95 7.75
CA LEU A 126 -2.96 -3.09 6.36
C LEU A 126 -3.47 -4.41 5.80
N SER A 127 -4.09 -4.38 4.65
CA SER A 127 -4.60 -5.55 3.95
C SER A 127 -4.26 -5.49 2.47
N LEU A 128 -3.68 -6.56 1.94
CA LEU A 128 -3.39 -6.67 0.50
C LEU A 128 -4.63 -7.02 -0.30
N GLY A 129 -4.81 -6.33 -1.43
CA GLY A 129 -5.64 -6.77 -2.55
C GLY A 129 -4.75 -7.40 -3.62
N TYR A 130 -5.07 -8.59 -4.08
CA TYR A 130 -4.24 -9.36 -5.00
C TYR A 130 -5.06 -10.31 -5.87
N ASN A 131 -4.47 -10.72 -6.99
CA ASN A 131 -4.95 -11.80 -7.82
C ASN A 131 -4.21 -13.08 -7.47
N LEU A 132 -4.89 -14.20 -7.63
CA LEU A 132 -4.32 -15.52 -7.36
C LEU A 132 -5.00 -16.57 -8.23
N ARG A 133 -4.42 -17.76 -8.26
CA ARG A 133 -5.07 -18.97 -8.70
C ARG A 133 -5.39 -19.83 -7.48
N LEU A 134 -6.61 -20.33 -7.39
CA LEU A 134 -7.05 -21.16 -6.27
C LEU A 134 -6.92 -22.63 -6.65
N GLU A 135 -6.15 -23.38 -5.87
CA GLU A 135 -6.05 -24.83 -5.97
C GLU A 135 -7.04 -25.44 -4.98
N GLU A 136 -8.09 -26.08 -5.52
CA GLU A 136 -9.22 -26.65 -4.77
C GLU A 136 -8.83 -28.01 -4.12
N THR A 137 -7.80 -27.98 -3.28
CA THR A 137 -7.27 -29.19 -2.61
C THR A 137 -7.33 -28.97 -1.10
N PRO A 138 -8.33 -29.55 -0.41
CA PRO A 138 -8.41 -29.46 1.04
C PRO A 138 -7.33 -30.28 1.72
N GLY A 139 -6.92 -29.85 2.92
CA GLY A 139 -5.88 -30.53 3.69
C GLY A 139 -5.79 -30.04 5.12
N VAL A 140 -4.65 -30.35 5.75
CA VAL A 140 -4.31 -29.91 7.11
C VAL A 140 -2.90 -29.32 7.07
N TRP A 141 -2.73 -28.11 7.58
CA TRP A 141 -1.45 -27.43 7.74
C TRP A 141 -1.29 -27.00 9.21
N GLU A 142 -0.18 -27.39 9.82
CA GLU A 142 0.10 -27.17 11.25
C GLU A 142 -1.06 -27.55 12.20
N GLY A 143 -1.74 -28.65 11.87
CA GLY A 143 -2.87 -29.16 12.66
C GLY A 143 -4.20 -28.46 12.42
N GLN A 144 -4.26 -27.46 11.53
CA GLN A 144 -5.47 -26.73 11.17
C GLN A 144 -5.95 -27.13 9.77
N PRO A 145 -7.25 -27.42 9.58
CA PRO A 145 -7.79 -27.77 8.28
C PRO A 145 -7.94 -26.53 7.39
N TYR A 146 -7.67 -26.69 6.09
CA TYR A 146 -7.94 -25.71 5.05
C TYR A 146 -8.73 -26.35 3.91
N ASP A 147 -9.36 -25.51 3.10
CA ASP A 147 -10.26 -25.94 2.02
C ASP A 147 -9.60 -25.78 0.64
N ALA A 148 -8.66 -24.86 0.49
CA ALA A 148 -7.93 -24.61 -0.75
C ALA A 148 -6.56 -23.98 -0.49
N ILE A 149 -5.71 -23.94 -1.53
CA ILE A 149 -4.38 -23.33 -1.50
C ILE A 149 -4.35 -22.15 -2.47
N GLN A 150 -3.81 -21.00 -2.03
CA GLN A 150 -3.58 -19.84 -2.88
C GLN A 150 -2.26 -19.98 -3.63
N ARG A 151 -2.32 -19.93 -4.98
CA ARG A 151 -1.18 -20.03 -5.89
C ARG A 151 -1.04 -18.78 -6.74
N ASP A 152 0.13 -18.54 -7.27
CA ASP A 152 0.41 -17.46 -8.24
C ASP A 152 -0.06 -16.09 -7.73
N ILE A 153 0.33 -15.74 -6.51
CA ILE A 153 -0.11 -14.51 -5.84
C ILE A 153 0.55 -13.30 -6.50
N VAL A 154 -0.26 -12.38 -7.03
CA VAL A 154 0.19 -11.13 -7.67
C VAL A 154 -0.53 -9.94 -7.05
N ILE A 155 0.22 -9.04 -6.42
CA ILE A 155 -0.34 -7.90 -5.70
C ILE A 155 -0.93 -6.88 -6.67
N ASN A 156 -2.13 -6.37 -6.32
CA ASN A 156 -2.79 -5.28 -7.02
C ASN A 156 -2.68 -3.96 -6.24
N HIS A 157 -2.98 -3.97 -4.95
CA HIS A 157 -2.92 -2.79 -4.08
C HIS A 157 -2.69 -3.17 -2.61
N LEU A 158 -2.38 -2.18 -1.79
CA LEU A 158 -2.38 -2.26 -0.33
C LEU A 158 -3.48 -1.32 0.19
N ALA A 159 -4.32 -1.77 1.12
CA ALA A 159 -5.38 -0.95 1.69
C ALA A 159 -5.16 -0.70 3.18
N LEU A 160 -5.47 0.52 3.65
CA LEU A 160 -5.72 0.80 5.06
C LEU A 160 -7.12 0.29 5.40
N VAL A 161 -7.22 -0.53 6.44
CA VAL A 161 -8.48 -1.18 6.84
C VAL A 161 -8.71 -1.09 8.34
N GLY A 162 -9.94 -1.34 8.78
CA GLY A 162 -10.29 -1.42 10.21
C GLY A 162 -9.81 -2.70 10.86
N GLN A 163 -9.73 -3.80 10.08
CA GLN A 163 -9.25 -5.10 10.55
C GLN A 163 -8.47 -5.78 9.43
N ALA A 164 -7.20 -6.08 9.69
CA ALA A 164 -6.32 -6.76 8.73
C ALA A 164 -6.55 -8.28 8.78
N ARG A 165 -6.61 -8.93 7.61
CA ARG A 165 -6.69 -10.40 7.54
C ARG A 165 -5.43 -11.08 8.07
N ALA A 166 -4.27 -10.47 7.91
CA ALA A 166 -3.00 -11.00 8.41
C ALA A 166 -2.80 -10.78 9.92
N GLY A 167 -3.82 -10.25 10.62
CA GLY A 167 -3.78 -9.98 12.06
C GLY A 167 -3.24 -8.58 12.38
N GLU A 168 -3.29 -8.21 13.66
CA GLU A 168 -2.94 -6.88 14.17
C GLU A 168 -1.48 -6.46 13.90
N GLN A 169 -0.58 -7.40 13.59
CA GLN A 169 0.81 -7.10 13.22
C GLN A 169 0.93 -6.42 11.85
N ALA A 170 -0.03 -6.63 10.94
CA ALA A 170 -0.07 -5.98 9.64
C ALA A 170 -0.66 -4.57 9.79
N ARG A 171 0.17 -3.63 10.23
CA ARG A 171 -0.24 -2.24 10.53
C ARG A 171 0.91 -1.25 10.33
N LEU A 172 0.55 0.01 10.20
CA LEU A 172 1.52 1.11 10.20
C LEU A 172 2.25 1.20 11.54
N ASN A 173 3.57 1.35 11.52
CA ASN A 173 4.44 1.46 12.70
C ASN A 173 4.47 2.89 13.27
N ILE A 174 3.34 3.58 13.30
CA ILE A 174 3.21 4.92 13.87
C ILE A 174 2.64 4.84 15.28
N ASP A 175 3.37 5.40 16.26
CA ASP A 175 2.86 5.52 17.63
C ASP A 175 1.71 6.52 17.70
N ALA A 176 0.72 6.23 18.56
CA ALA A 176 -0.43 7.12 18.79
C ALA A 176 -0.02 8.53 19.23
N ARG A 177 1.21 8.71 19.74
CA ARG A 177 1.77 9.99 20.20
C ARG A 177 2.30 10.87 19.08
N GLU A 178 2.77 10.31 17.97
CA GLU A 178 3.31 11.09 16.84
C GLU A 178 2.21 11.72 15.97
N SER A 179 1.04 11.10 15.90
CA SER A 179 -0.09 11.65 15.15
C SER A 179 -0.68 12.94 15.73
N THR A 180 -0.36 13.29 16.99
CA THR A 180 -0.89 14.49 17.68
C THR A 180 0.08 15.68 17.73
N ASN A 181 1.35 15.52 17.33
CA ASN A 181 2.38 16.56 17.50
C ASN A 181 2.42 17.61 16.38
N THR A 182 1.64 17.46 15.30
CA THR A 182 1.64 18.44 14.18
C THR A 182 0.60 19.56 14.33
N LEU A 183 -0.16 19.62 15.45
CA LEU A 183 -1.19 20.63 15.71
C LEU A 183 -0.89 21.54 16.93
N LYS A 184 0.37 21.79 17.27
CA LYS A 184 0.71 22.76 18.34
C LYS A 184 0.97 24.17 17.80
N GLY A 185 -0.13 24.83 17.43
CA GLY A 185 -0.25 26.29 17.29
C GLY A 185 -1.58 26.75 17.90
N GLY A 186 -1.97 26.32 19.10
CA GLY A 186 -3.20 26.75 19.75
C GLY A 186 -3.22 26.38 21.23
N LYS A 187 -3.46 27.37 22.09
CA LYS A 187 -3.43 27.35 23.55
C LYS A 187 -4.06 26.11 24.18
N ALA A 188 -3.34 25.56 25.15
CA ALA A 188 -3.79 24.52 26.08
C ALA A 188 -4.98 24.98 26.90
N MET A 189 -6.05 24.18 26.95
CA MET A 189 -6.98 24.10 28.06
C MET A 189 -6.98 22.66 28.58
N SER A 190 -6.67 22.54 29.87
CA SER A 190 -6.58 21.33 30.62
C SER A 190 -7.97 20.74 30.86
N ASP A 191 -8.20 19.48 30.49
CA ASP A 191 -9.06 18.60 31.29
C ASP A 191 -8.54 17.16 31.16
N LYS A 192 -8.00 16.67 32.24
CA LYS A 192 -7.61 15.28 32.44
C LYS A 192 -8.88 14.44 32.59
N LYS A 193 -9.14 13.58 31.66
CA LYS A 193 -9.97 12.39 31.87
C LYS A 193 -9.25 11.21 31.22
N ASP A 194 -8.95 10.20 32.02
CA ASP A 194 -8.26 8.98 31.65
C ASP A 194 -8.91 8.35 30.40
N ARG A 195 -8.22 8.41 29.27
CA ARG A 195 -8.52 7.60 28.10
C ARG A 195 -7.47 6.49 28.02
N LYS A 196 -7.92 5.28 28.18
CA LYS A 196 -7.22 4.07 27.74
C LYS A 196 -6.92 4.21 26.27
N ASP A 197 -5.67 3.90 25.91
CA ASP A 197 -5.10 3.71 24.58
C ASP A 197 -5.93 4.22 23.40
N GLY A 198 -5.36 5.19 22.66
CA GLY A 198 -6.00 5.97 21.60
C GLY A 198 -6.48 5.18 20.36
N MET A 199 -7.05 4.01 20.54
CA MET A 199 -7.78 3.26 19.53
C MET A 199 -9.21 3.79 19.47
N MET A 200 -9.64 4.21 18.28
CA MET A 200 -11.04 4.46 17.98
C MET A 200 -11.81 3.15 18.15
N ASN A 201 -13.02 3.21 18.72
CA ASN A 201 -13.88 2.03 18.75
C ASN A 201 -14.39 1.71 17.33
N PRO A 202 -14.89 0.50 17.08
CA PRO A 202 -15.35 0.09 15.75
C PRO A 202 -16.41 1.01 15.13
N ASP A 203 -17.29 1.59 15.93
CA ASP A 203 -18.35 2.49 15.46
C ASP A 203 -17.78 3.86 15.08
N GLU A 204 -16.83 4.40 15.87
CA GLU A 204 -16.12 5.63 15.55
C GLU A 204 -15.28 5.46 14.28
N MET A 205 -14.66 4.29 14.08
CA MET A 205 -13.86 3.96 12.90
C MET A 205 -14.73 3.86 11.65
N ASN A 206 -15.86 3.16 11.72
CA ASN A 206 -16.83 3.09 10.62
C ASN A 206 -17.38 4.47 10.26
N ALA A 207 -17.72 5.30 11.25
CA ALA A 207 -18.17 6.67 11.03
C ALA A 207 -17.10 7.55 10.36
N ALA A 208 -15.82 7.40 10.72
CA ALA A 208 -14.72 8.13 10.11
C ALA A 208 -14.51 7.72 8.64
N VAL A 209 -14.60 6.42 8.34
CA VAL A 209 -14.52 5.88 6.96
C VAL A 209 -15.66 6.41 6.11
N GLU A 210 -16.90 6.37 6.61
CA GLU A 210 -18.06 6.89 5.88
C GLU A 210 -17.98 8.41 5.65
N ALA A 211 -17.54 9.17 6.65
CA ALA A 211 -17.31 10.60 6.49
C ALA A 211 -16.20 10.93 5.48
N PHE A 212 -15.16 10.08 5.36
CA PHE A 212 -14.13 10.20 4.34
C PHE A 212 -14.70 9.92 2.94
N LYS A 213 -15.47 8.85 2.77
CA LYS A 213 -16.14 8.50 1.51
C LYS A 213 -17.06 9.62 1.02
N GLN A 214 -17.87 10.19 1.93
CA GLN A 214 -18.77 11.30 1.60
C GLN A 214 -18.02 12.53 1.12
N ARG A 215 -16.98 12.97 1.85
CA ARG A 215 -16.15 14.13 1.44
C ARG A 215 -15.43 13.90 0.11
N ARG A 216 -15.04 12.66 -0.18
CA ARG A 216 -14.44 12.29 -1.45
C ARG A 216 -15.46 12.38 -2.59
N ALA A 217 -16.67 11.81 -2.41
CA ALA A 217 -17.74 11.90 -3.39
C ALA A 217 -18.16 13.35 -3.68
N GLU A 218 -18.15 14.22 -2.68
CA GLU A 218 -18.41 15.65 -2.83
C GLU A 218 -17.31 16.35 -3.66
N ARG A 219 -16.03 16.00 -3.45
CA ARG A 219 -14.93 16.55 -4.26
C ARG A 219 -15.00 16.11 -5.72
N MET A 220 -15.37 14.87 -5.99
CA MET A 220 -15.55 14.37 -7.35
C MET A 220 -16.68 15.10 -8.07
N LYS A 221 -17.80 15.37 -7.40
CA LYS A 221 -18.90 16.17 -7.97
C LYS A 221 -18.51 17.63 -8.22
N ALA A 222 -17.73 18.25 -7.31
CA ALA A 222 -17.27 19.62 -7.45
C ALA A 222 -16.19 19.81 -8.53
N GLY A 223 -15.43 18.77 -8.85
CA GLY A 223 -14.42 18.76 -9.93
C GLY A 223 -15.03 18.67 -11.33
N ASP A 224 -16.24 18.10 -11.45
CA ASP A 224 -16.97 17.99 -12.73
C ASP A 224 -17.73 19.30 -13.11
N GLU A 225 -17.91 20.22 -12.17
CA GLU A 225 -18.58 21.50 -12.44
C GLU A 225 -17.63 22.64 -12.88
N GLY A 226 -16.33 22.38 -13.02
CA GLY A 226 -15.27 23.41 -13.17
C GLY A 226 -14.48 23.43 -14.46
N ALA A 227 -14.77 22.63 -15.49
CA ALA A 227 -14.11 22.71 -16.78
C ALA A 227 -14.94 23.63 -17.75
N PRO A 228 -14.45 24.82 -18.13
CA PRO A 228 -15.09 25.52 -19.23
C PRO A 228 -14.81 24.78 -20.54
N ASP A 229 -15.89 24.47 -21.24
CA ASP A 229 -15.92 23.97 -22.61
C ASP A 229 -15.26 24.97 -23.56
N GLU A 230 -13.96 24.84 -23.83
CA GLU A 230 -13.29 25.55 -24.94
C GLU A 230 -13.32 24.69 -26.21
N THR A 231 -14.50 24.56 -26.79
CA THR A 231 -14.63 24.22 -28.20
C THR A 231 -14.98 25.48 -28.97
N THR A 232 -13.97 26.22 -29.44
CA THR A 232 -13.99 26.90 -30.75
C THR A 232 -12.64 27.54 -31.02
N ALA A 233 -11.83 26.95 -31.88
CA ALA A 233 -11.19 27.61 -33.01
C ALA A 233 -10.34 26.58 -33.77
N ALA A 234 -10.71 26.39 -35.01
CA ALA A 234 -9.94 25.63 -36.00
C ALA A 234 -8.58 26.27 -36.20
N ASP A 235 -7.51 25.48 -36.20
CA ASP A 235 -6.44 25.69 -37.17
C ASP A 235 -5.77 24.35 -37.55
N THR A 236 -5.70 24.19 -38.86
CA THR A 236 -5.19 23.05 -39.58
C THR A 236 -3.68 23.13 -39.63
N THR A 237 -2.94 22.25 -38.96
CA THR A 237 -1.53 22.04 -39.31
C THR A 237 -1.14 20.55 -39.14
N VAL A 238 -0.99 19.97 -40.29
CA VAL A 238 -0.19 18.79 -40.73
C VAL A 238 0.47 17.95 -39.64
N ALA A 239 -0.08 16.75 -39.46
CA ALA A 239 0.58 15.64 -38.75
C ALA A 239 1.78 15.13 -39.58
N GLN A 240 3.00 15.33 -39.09
CA GLN A 240 4.17 14.59 -39.55
C GLN A 240 4.28 13.27 -38.76
N ALA A 241 4.07 12.18 -39.46
CA ALA A 241 4.30 10.84 -38.96
C ALA A 241 5.80 10.62 -38.73
N VAL A 242 6.21 10.36 -37.49
CA VAL A 242 7.56 9.92 -37.16
C VAL A 242 7.63 8.39 -37.34
N SER A 243 8.27 7.96 -38.40
CA SER A 243 8.57 6.55 -38.68
C SER A 243 9.73 6.10 -37.81
N TYR A 244 9.50 5.12 -36.93
CA TYR A 244 10.55 4.41 -36.22
C TYR A 244 11.14 3.34 -37.13
N THR A 245 12.36 3.55 -37.63
CA THR A 245 13.15 2.53 -38.30
C THR A 245 13.86 1.65 -37.29
N HIS A 246 13.55 0.35 -37.31
CA HIS A 246 14.27 -0.68 -36.58
C HIS A 246 15.71 -0.79 -37.13
N LEU A 247 16.71 -0.51 -36.28
CA LEU A 247 18.09 -0.86 -36.50
C LEU A 247 18.31 -2.34 -36.14
N THR A 248 18.44 -3.19 -37.13
CA THR A 248 18.92 -4.56 -36.98
C THR A 248 20.45 -4.54 -36.90
N LEU A 249 20.98 -5.11 -35.79
CA LEU A 249 22.41 -5.38 -35.66
C LEU A 249 22.84 -6.56 -36.55
N PRO A 250 24.02 -6.49 -37.19
CA PRO A 250 24.51 -7.59 -38.01
C PRO A 250 25.01 -8.74 -37.12
N THR A 251 24.56 -9.94 -37.43
CA THR A 251 25.10 -11.20 -36.91
C THR A 251 26.43 -11.48 -37.59
N ASN A 252 27.53 -11.51 -36.84
CA ASN A 252 28.79 -12.07 -37.28
C ASN A 252 28.81 -13.57 -37.02
N SER A 253 28.79 -14.33 -38.11
CA SER A 253 29.24 -15.74 -38.15
C SER A 253 30.73 -15.79 -38.37
N LEU A 254 31.46 -16.44 -37.49
CA LEU A 254 32.62 -17.30 -37.74
C LEU A 254 32.87 -18.16 -36.51
#